data_b26fcc58fcfaf1afad3ef8bfe80a7156
#
_entry.id   b26fcc58fcfaf1afad3ef8bfe80a7156
#
_cell.length_a   1.000
_cell.length_b   1.000
_cell.length_c   1.000
_cell.angle_alpha   90.00
_cell.angle_beta   90.00
_cell.angle_gamma   90.00
#
_symmetry.space_group_name_H-M   'P 1'
#
loop_
_entity.id
_entity.type
_entity.pdbx_description
1 polymer ?
#
loop_
_entity_poly.entity_id
_entity_poly.type
_entity_poly.pdbx_seq_one_letter_code
_entity_poly.pdbx_strand_id
1 'polypeptide(L)'
;MDNKEKIKAVHDYIINNTKYDEEKEYTEINGIKNYKNKSNIAYGPLINGKAICGGYTDAMSIMLYNLGIYNFKISNDNHVWNVINIDDKWLNTDLTWDDPLTNTKEDVLTYTFFLKTTDELLLLDTTEHTFNKDFYPLVN
;
A
#
# COMPACT_ATOMS: atom_id res chain seq x y z
N MET A 1 15.92 3.16 16.77
CA MET A 1 15.34 3.14 15.42
C MET A 1 14.46 4.37 15.24
N ASP A 2 14.77 5.23 14.30
CA ASP A 2 13.95 6.40 14.01
C ASP A 2 12.69 6.02 13.22
N ASN A 3 11.80 6.99 13.00
CA ASN A 3 10.53 6.69 12.33
C ASN A 3 10.71 6.25 10.87
N LYS A 4 11.66 6.81 10.15
CA LYS A 4 11.94 6.39 8.77
C LYS A 4 12.41 4.93 8.72
N GLU A 5 13.27 4.54 9.64
CA GLU A 5 13.74 3.15 9.75
C GLU A 5 12.60 2.20 10.10
N LYS A 6 11.69 2.60 11.00
CA LYS A 6 10.51 1.81 11.35
C LYS A 6 9.59 1.63 10.15
N ILE A 7 9.33 2.71 9.42
CA ILE A 7 8.48 2.68 8.22
C ILE A 7 9.10 1.75 7.17
N LYS A 8 10.40 1.88 6.95
CA LYS A 8 11.14 1.03 6.01
C LYS A 8 11.07 -0.45 6.42
N ALA A 9 11.24 -0.74 7.71
CA ALA A 9 11.16 -2.11 8.21
C ALA A 9 9.78 -2.74 7.98
N VAL A 10 8.70 -1.99 8.20
CA VAL A 10 7.34 -2.44 7.93
C VAL A 10 7.14 -2.67 6.42
N HIS A 11 7.55 -1.73 5.60
CA HIS A 11 7.49 -1.81 4.14
C HIS A 11 8.17 -3.08 3.64
N ASP A 12 9.41 -3.29 4.05
CA ASP A 12 10.22 -4.41 3.59
C ASP A 12 9.66 -5.74 4.09
N TYR A 13 9.19 -5.79 5.34
CA TYR A 13 8.60 -7.00 5.90
C TYR A 13 7.36 -7.44 5.11
N ILE A 14 6.45 -6.52 4.85
CA ILE A 14 5.23 -6.85 4.12
C ILE A 14 5.56 -7.33 2.71
N ILE A 15 6.40 -6.62 1.97
CA ILE A 15 6.75 -6.97 0.59
C ILE A 15 7.49 -8.30 0.54
N ASN A 16 8.46 -8.53 1.43
CA ASN A 16 9.26 -9.75 1.44
C ASN A 16 8.44 -11.00 1.81
N ASN A 17 7.30 -10.83 2.47
CA ASN A 17 6.45 -11.93 2.90
C ASN A 17 5.14 -12.05 2.10
N THR A 18 5.00 -11.27 1.03
CA THR A 18 3.75 -11.18 0.28
C THR A 18 3.99 -11.26 -1.21
N LYS A 19 3.09 -11.94 -1.92
CA LYS A 19 3.04 -11.93 -3.38
C LYS A 19 1.74 -11.31 -3.83
N TYR A 20 1.77 -10.55 -4.92
CA TYR A 20 0.56 -9.98 -5.50
C TYR A 20 -0.39 -11.11 -5.90
N ASP A 21 -1.65 -10.99 -5.52
CA ASP A 21 -2.70 -11.97 -5.84
C ASP A 21 -3.20 -11.74 -7.27
N GLU A 22 -2.53 -12.33 -8.24
CA GLU A 22 -2.86 -12.18 -9.66
C GLU A 22 -4.21 -12.77 -10.03
N GLU A 23 -4.63 -13.83 -9.35
CA GLU A 23 -5.87 -14.53 -9.63
C GLU A 23 -7.09 -13.73 -9.19
N LYS A 24 -6.99 -13.03 -8.07
CA LYS A 24 -8.06 -12.20 -7.52
C LYS A 24 -9.40 -12.92 -7.43
N GLU A 25 -9.39 -14.21 -7.09
CA GLU A 25 -10.61 -15.00 -6.94
C GLU A 25 -11.46 -14.48 -5.79
N TYR A 26 -12.74 -14.29 -6.03
CA TYR A 26 -13.66 -13.83 -4.99
C TYR A 26 -15.06 -14.42 -5.21
N THR A 27 -15.85 -14.43 -4.12
CA THR A 27 -17.30 -14.62 -4.16
C THR A 27 -17.96 -13.33 -3.75
N GLU A 28 -19.09 -13.01 -4.33
CA GLU A 28 -19.81 -11.77 -4.03
C GLU A 28 -21.11 -12.09 -3.28
N ILE A 29 -21.27 -11.50 -2.08
CA ILE A 29 -22.43 -11.67 -1.23
C ILE A 29 -22.96 -10.29 -0.87
N ASN A 30 -24.21 -9.97 -1.25
CA ASN A 30 -24.83 -8.69 -0.99
C ASN A 30 -24.01 -7.48 -1.50
N GLY A 31 -23.38 -7.63 -2.67
CA GLY A 31 -22.54 -6.59 -3.27
C GLY A 31 -21.14 -6.48 -2.67
N ILE A 32 -20.79 -7.33 -1.72
CA ILE A 32 -19.47 -7.33 -1.07
C ILE A 32 -18.62 -8.46 -1.64
N LYS A 33 -17.42 -8.12 -2.12
CA LYS A 33 -16.46 -9.10 -2.62
C LYS A 33 -15.68 -9.74 -1.47
N ASN A 34 -15.78 -11.07 -1.39
CA ASN A 34 -15.02 -11.86 -0.42
C ASN A 34 -13.91 -12.59 -1.16
N TYR A 35 -12.67 -12.10 -1.06
CA TYR A 35 -11.53 -12.68 -1.75
C TYR A 35 -11.09 -13.98 -1.07
N LYS A 36 -10.83 -15.00 -1.88
CA LYS A 36 -10.43 -16.34 -1.44
C LYS A 36 -9.22 -16.28 -0.49
N ASN A 37 -8.23 -15.48 -0.83
CA ASN A 37 -7.01 -15.32 -0.03
C ASN A 37 -7.11 -14.16 0.96
N LYS A 38 -8.27 -13.53 1.09
CA LYS A 38 -8.47 -12.31 1.87
C LYS A 38 -7.48 -11.21 1.48
N SER A 39 -7.12 -11.17 0.21
CA SER A 39 -6.04 -10.34 -0.33
C SER A 39 -6.35 -8.84 -0.34
N ASN A 40 -7.61 -8.45 -0.13
CA ASN A 40 -8.05 -7.05 -0.06
C ASN A 40 -8.00 -6.44 1.35
N ILE A 41 -7.65 -7.23 2.36
CA ILE A 41 -7.54 -6.80 3.77
C ILE A 41 -6.21 -7.28 4.35
N ALA A 42 -5.83 -6.76 5.52
CA ALA A 42 -4.54 -7.06 6.16
C ALA A 42 -4.29 -8.55 6.39
N TYR A 43 -5.34 -9.33 6.60
CA TYR A 43 -5.22 -10.77 6.82
C TYR A 43 -4.53 -11.48 5.64
N GLY A 44 -4.82 -11.04 4.40
CA GLY A 44 -4.20 -11.62 3.21
C GLY A 44 -2.67 -11.58 3.25
N PRO A 45 -2.04 -10.40 3.24
CA PRO A 45 -0.59 -10.33 3.26
C PRO A 45 0.03 -10.84 4.57
N LEU A 46 -0.59 -10.58 5.71
CA LEU A 46 0.01 -10.93 7.01
C LEU A 46 -0.08 -12.42 7.34
N ILE A 47 -1.13 -13.10 6.90
CA ILE A 47 -1.37 -14.51 7.24
C ILE A 47 -1.24 -15.42 6.02
N ASN A 48 -1.83 -15.05 4.90
CA ASN A 48 -1.86 -15.90 3.70
C ASN A 48 -0.75 -15.61 2.69
N GLY A 49 0.00 -14.51 2.88
CA GLY A 49 1.08 -14.13 1.97
C GLY A 49 0.62 -13.66 0.61
N LYS A 50 -0.63 -13.22 0.48
CA LYS A 50 -1.24 -12.76 -0.77
C LYS A 50 -1.95 -11.43 -0.56
N ALA A 51 -1.77 -10.49 -1.48
CA ALA A 51 -2.44 -9.19 -1.41
C ALA A 51 -2.71 -8.59 -2.79
N ILE A 52 -3.77 -7.79 -2.85
CA ILE A 52 -3.97 -6.74 -3.85
C ILE A 52 -3.74 -5.39 -3.14
N CYS A 53 -3.93 -4.28 -3.82
CA CYS A 53 -3.65 -2.95 -3.25
C CYS A 53 -4.29 -2.72 -1.88
N GLY A 54 -5.54 -3.14 -1.70
CA GLY A 54 -6.25 -3.01 -0.41
C GLY A 54 -5.55 -3.75 0.73
N GLY A 55 -5.05 -4.96 0.48
CA GLY A 55 -4.36 -5.76 1.47
C GLY A 55 -3.01 -5.18 1.88
N TYR A 56 -2.20 -4.79 0.90
CA TYR A 56 -0.92 -4.12 1.18
C TYR A 56 -1.13 -2.86 2.01
N THR A 57 -2.08 -2.03 1.61
CA THR A 57 -2.38 -0.75 2.26
C THR A 57 -2.90 -0.93 3.67
N ASP A 58 -3.80 -1.89 3.86
CA ASP A 58 -4.41 -2.18 5.16
C ASP A 58 -3.38 -2.74 6.14
N ALA A 59 -2.52 -3.66 5.70
CA ALA A 59 -1.45 -4.23 6.53
C ALA A 59 -0.47 -3.14 6.98
N MET A 60 -0.03 -2.28 6.06
CA MET A 60 0.86 -1.18 6.38
C MET A 60 0.23 -0.22 7.40
N SER A 61 -1.03 0.13 7.17
CA SER A 61 -1.77 1.03 8.04
C SER A 61 -1.85 0.52 9.49
N ILE A 62 -2.19 -0.75 9.65
CA ILE A 62 -2.31 -1.38 10.98
C ILE A 62 -0.95 -1.48 11.67
N MET A 63 0.08 -1.92 10.96
CA MET A 63 1.41 -2.05 11.56
C MET A 63 1.99 -0.70 11.98
N LEU A 64 1.83 0.33 11.16
CA LEU A 64 2.28 1.68 11.50
C LEU A 64 1.50 2.27 12.68
N TYR A 65 0.18 2.06 12.71
CA TYR A 65 -0.65 2.48 13.83
C TYR A 65 -0.14 1.89 15.16
N ASN A 66 0.18 0.60 15.15
CA ASN A 66 0.70 -0.08 16.34
C ASN A 66 2.08 0.44 16.77
N LEU A 67 2.83 1.03 15.87
CA LEU A 67 4.12 1.67 16.15
C LEU A 67 4.00 3.15 16.53
N GLY A 68 2.76 3.67 16.60
CA GLY A 68 2.52 5.07 16.93
C GLY A 68 2.82 6.04 15.78
N ILE A 69 2.84 5.56 14.55
CA ILE A 69 3.11 6.39 13.37
C ILE A 69 1.80 6.72 12.68
N TYR A 70 1.46 8.01 12.63
CA TYR A 70 0.23 8.48 12.00
C TYR A 70 0.26 8.22 10.50
N ASN A 71 -0.85 7.70 10.00
CA ASN A 71 -1.01 7.40 8.59
C ASN A 71 -2.49 7.37 8.24
N PHE A 72 -2.78 7.52 6.94
CA PHE A 72 -4.12 7.30 6.42
C PHE A 72 -4.03 6.75 4.99
N LYS A 73 -5.17 6.35 4.45
CA LYS A 73 -5.26 5.78 3.10
C LYS A 73 -5.81 6.81 2.15
N ILE A 74 -5.23 6.90 0.94
CA ILE A 74 -5.85 7.58 -0.19
C ILE A 74 -6.39 6.54 -1.13
N SER A 75 -7.61 6.76 -1.60
CA SER A 75 -8.22 5.92 -2.63
C SER A 75 -8.82 6.77 -3.74
N ASN A 76 -8.83 6.18 -4.92
CA ASN A 76 -9.59 6.66 -6.07
C ASN A 76 -10.42 5.48 -6.59
N ASP A 77 -11.02 5.61 -7.77
CA ASP A 77 -11.90 4.56 -8.31
C ASP A 77 -11.17 3.23 -8.58
N ASN A 78 -9.85 3.25 -8.72
CA ASN A 78 -9.09 2.10 -9.22
C ASN A 78 -8.02 1.60 -8.25
N HIS A 79 -7.61 2.40 -7.27
CA HIS A 79 -6.43 2.10 -6.48
C HIS A 79 -6.49 2.69 -5.08
N VAL A 80 -5.65 2.18 -4.17
CA VAL A 80 -5.52 2.67 -2.79
C VAL A 80 -4.06 2.53 -2.37
N TRP A 81 -3.57 3.50 -1.59
CA TRP A 81 -2.21 3.49 -1.05
C TRP A 81 -2.16 4.26 0.27
N ASN A 82 -0.99 4.26 0.91
CA ASN A 82 -0.81 4.89 2.21
C ASN A 82 -0.19 6.29 2.09
N VAL A 83 -0.59 7.15 3.02
CA VAL A 83 0.06 8.42 3.29
C VAL A 83 0.53 8.39 4.74
N ILE A 84 1.79 8.69 4.96
CA ILE A 84 2.46 8.49 6.23
C ILE A 84 3.03 9.81 6.73
N ASN A 85 2.82 10.09 8.02
CA ASN A 85 3.40 11.27 8.66
C ASN A 85 4.83 10.97 9.12
N ILE A 86 5.76 11.77 8.65
CA ILE A 86 7.16 11.73 9.09
C ILE A 86 7.67 13.16 9.17
N ASP A 87 8.17 13.57 10.35
CA ASP A 87 8.69 14.92 10.59
C ASP A 87 7.69 16.02 10.18
N ASP A 88 6.41 15.83 10.55
CA ASP A 88 5.30 16.72 10.22
C ASP A 88 5.00 16.87 8.72
N LYS A 89 5.52 15.98 7.91
CA LYS A 89 5.22 15.90 6.46
C LYS A 89 4.39 14.65 6.19
N TRP A 90 3.43 14.79 5.28
CA TRP A 90 2.60 13.67 4.84
C TRP A 90 3.09 13.19 3.47
N LEU A 91 3.66 11.98 3.44
CA LEU A 91 4.32 11.42 2.25
C LEU A 91 3.63 10.15 1.78
N ASN A 92 3.52 10.02 0.46
CA ASN A 92 2.88 8.88 -0.18
C ASN A 92 3.80 7.67 -0.22
N THR A 93 3.23 6.49 0.05
CA THR A 93 3.94 5.21 -0.05
C THR A 93 3.00 4.16 -0.63
N ASP A 94 3.43 3.47 -1.66
CA ASP A 94 2.64 2.45 -2.34
C ASP A 94 3.39 1.11 -2.39
N LEU A 95 3.02 0.22 -1.48
CA LEU A 95 3.65 -1.10 -1.38
C LEU A 95 3.32 -1.98 -2.59
N THR A 96 2.11 -1.84 -3.14
CA THR A 96 1.70 -2.63 -4.29
C THR A 96 2.66 -2.38 -5.47
N TRP A 97 2.97 -1.11 -5.74
CA TRP A 97 3.86 -0.73 -6.83
C TRP A 97 5.34 -0.90 -6.49
N ASP A 98 5.69 -0.96 -5.19
CA ASP A 98 7.05 -1.28 -4.74
C ASP A 98 7.31 -2.80 -4.71
N ASP A 99 6.28 -3.61 -4.94
CA ASP A 99 6.37 -5.07 -5.11
C ASP A 99 5.88 -5.47 -6.51
N PRO A 100 6.56 -4.99 -7.58
CA PRO A 100 6.07 -5.20 -8.93
C PRO A 100 6.20 -6.65 -9.36
N LEU A 101 5.24 -7.08 -10.21
CA LEU A 101 5.33 -8.35 -10.92
C LEU A 101 6.42 -8.26 -11.97
N THR A 102 7.29 -9.24 -12.02
CA THR A 102 8.35 -9.34 -13.03
C THR A 102 8.08 -10.48 -13.99
N ASN A 103 8.65 -10.41 -15.20
CA ASN A 103 8.52 -11.46 -16.21
C ASN A 103 9.13 -12.79 -15.74
N THR A 104 10.08 -12.74 -14.80
CA THR A 104 10.74 -13.91 -14.24
C THR A 104 10.01 -14.49 -13.04
N LYS A 105 8.96 -13.80 -12.56
CA LYS A 105 8.21 -14.12 -11.33
C LYS A 105 9.09 -14.13 -10.07
N GLU A 106 10.22 -13.46 -10.12
CA GLU A 106 11.06 -13.26 -8.94
C GLU A 106 10.45 -12.17 -8.05
N ASP A 107 10.63 -12.33 -6.74
CA ASP A 107 10.23 -11.29 -5.79
C ASP A 107 11.19 -10.12 -5.92
N VAL A 108 10.65 -8.95 -6.25
CA VAL A 108 11.43 -7.72 -6.37
C VAL A 108 10.87 -6.70 -5.38
N LEU A 109 11.75 -6.16 -4.54
CA LEU A 109 11.41 -5.08 -3.63
C LEU A 109 12.07 -3.80 -4.14
N THR A 110 11.28 -2.74 -4.31
CA THR A 110 11.80 -1.43 -4.72
C THR A 110 11.36 -0.35 -3.74
N TYR A 111 11.93 0.84 -3.89
CA TYR A 111 11.58 2.02 -3.10
C TYR A 111 11.13 3.19 -3.98
N THR A 112 10.74 2.88 -5.23
CA THR A 112 10.31 3.89 -6.20
C THR A 112 9.12 4.70 -5.70
N PHE A 113 8.19 4.04 -5.00
CA PHE A 113 6.99 4.65 -4.44
C PHE A 113 7.04 4.71 -2.91
N PHE A 114 8.21 4.97 -2.35
CA PHE A 114 8.44 5.01 -0.91
C PHE A 114 8.68 6.44 -0.44
N LEU A 115 7.78 6.96 0.42
CA LEU A 115 7.87 8.28 1.06
C LEU A 115 8.05 9.42 0.06
N LYS A 116 7.12 9.54 -0.88
CA LYS A 116 7.14 10.54 -1.95
C LYS A 116 6.15 11.66 -1.67
N THR A 117 6.54 12.89 -2.03
CA THR A 117 5.57 14.00 -2.08
C THR A 117 4.55 13.71 -3.17
N THR A 118 3.40 14.41 -3.13
CA THR A 118 2.38 14.24 -4.17
C THR A 118 2.92 14.62 -5.55
N ASP A 119 3.72 15.67 -5.65
CA ASP A 119 4.32 16.06 -6.93
C ASP A 119 5.26 14.98 -7.46
N GLU A 120 6.11 14.40 -6.60
CA GLU A 120 6.97 13.29 -6.97
C GLU A 120 6.18 12.05 -7.41
N LEU A 121 5.12 11.71 -6.67
CA LEU A 121 4.24 10.59 -7.00
C LEU A 121 3.63 10.75 -8.39
N LEU A 122 3.09 11.93 -8.69
CA LEU A 122 2.42 12.18 -9.97
C LEU A 122 3.40 12.28 -11.15
N LEU A 123 4.68 12.58 -10.89
CA LEU A 123 5.72 12.47 -11.91
C LEU A 123 6.05 11.01 -12.23
N LEU A 124 5.90 10.12 -11.25
CA LEU A 124 6.15 8.68 -11.44
C LEU A 124 4.98 8.00 -12.16
N ASP A 125 3.75 8.32 -11.76
CA ASP A 125 2.55 7.72 -12.35
C ASP A 125 1.32 8.59 -12.11
N THR A 126 0.55 8.84 -13.17
CA THR A 126 -0.75 9.51 -13.10
C THR A 126 -1.91 8.54 -13.34
N THR A 127 -1.68 7.36 -13.92
CA THR A 127 -2.76 6.45 -14.34
C THR A 127 -3.55 5.90 -13.16
N GLU A 128 -2.87 5.49 -12.09
CA GLU A 128 -3.52 4.95 -10.90
C GLU A 128 -3.41 5.87 -9.69
N HIS A 129 -2.57 6.91 -9.73
CA HIS A 129 -2.30 7.74 -8.55
C HIS A 129 -2.92 9.14 -8.59
N THR A 130 -3.72 9.47 -9.61
CA THR A 130 -4.50 10.71 -9.63
C THR A 130 -5.67 10.60 -8.66
N PHE A 131 -5.83 11.60 -7.80
CA PHE A 131 -6.88 11.60 -6.78
C PHE A 131 -7.47 13.00 -6.60
N ASN A 132 -8.64 13.07 -5.95
CA ASN A 132 -9.28 14.34 -5.64
C ASN A 132 -8.59 15.00 -4.44
N LYS A 133 -7.77 15.99 -4.70
CA LYS A 133 -6.97 16.70 -3.67
C LYS A 133 -7.84 17.41 -2.63
N ASP A 134 -9.08 17.75 -2.96
CA ASP A 134 -10.00 18.41 -2.03
C ASP A 134 -10.41 17.49 -0.89
N PHE A 135 -10.41 16.17 -1.11
CA PHE A 135 -10.72 15.20 -0.08
C PHE A 135 -9.51 14.90 0.84
N TYR A 136 -8.32 15.29 0.45
CA TYR A 136 -7.09 14.95 1.16
C TYR A 136 -6.18 16.18 1.31
N PRO A 137 -6.62 17.21 2.06
CA PRO A 137 -5.90 18.49 2.11
C PRO A 137 -4.51 18.43 2.76
N LEU A 138 -4.23 17.37 3.53
CA LEU A 138 -2.92 17.23 4.19
C LEU A 138 -1.79 16.80 3.25
N VAL A 139 -2.11 16.37 2.04
CA VAL A 139 -1.15 15.77 1.10
C VAL A 139 -0.85 16.72 -0.04
N ASN A 140 -0.29 17.83 0.26
CA ASN A 140 0.07 18.81 -0.77
C ASN A 140 1.55 18.77 -1.10
#